data_4cbf6bad7aa9c8b1d67ee3b7b88a97e3
#
_entry.id   4cbf6bad7aa9c8b1d67ee3b7b88a97e3
#
_cell.length_a   1.000
_cell.length_b   1.000
_cell.length_c   1.000
_cell.angle_alpha   90.00
_cell.angle_beta   90.00
_cell.angle_gamma   90.00
#
_symmetry.space_group_name_H-M   'P 1'
#
loop_
_entity.id
_entity.type
_entity.pdbx_description
1 polymer ?
#
loop_
_entity_poly.entity_id
_entity_poly.type
_entity_poly.pdbx_seq_one_letter_code
_entity_poly.pdbx_strand_id
1 'polypeptide(L)'
;MNIKSLLLGSAAALIAVSGARAADAVVVAEPEPAEYVKICDVYGSGYFYIPGTETCLRIGGYVRYDIGAGDVGSFDGARSFDHKDGDEQDTFYKNARFTLKTWTGQETELGTLKTYTETRFNFGNRNGYPSADDPTTEADEFNSNPAGNKNVSLNFAWIQLGGLRVGKDESAFDTFIGYAGNVLQDTLVPYGDFDTNVVQYYFDAGNGFSAVVSLEEGSGTVGTIDSYVPHVVGGLKYTQGWGAITGVVAYDSNYEEVAGKVRLDITPMQNLSLFIMGGYGTDDNLNDDTTLIHNGNAINAGGRGFYKQWGGNWAFWGGGTYTINEKTSFNAQVSYDEWKNLGVAANIAYDVVPGFTVTAEVDYLNAGKFDDANFSNFTDADKKSSIGGLLRFQRSF
;
A
#
# COMPACT_ATOMS: atom_id res chain seq x y z
N MET A 1 19.99 -34.84 34.80
CA MET A 1 20.69 -34.89 33.50
C MET A 1 21.00 -33.47 33.08
N ASN A 2 22.24 -33.14 32.85
CA ASN A 2 22.68 -31.74 32.70
C ASN A 2 22.62 -31.35 31.22
N ILE A 3 21.89 -30.28 30.90
CA ILE A 3 21.63 -29.78 29.53
C ILE A 3 22.94 -29.53 28.72
N LYS A 4 24.06 -29.30 29.43
CA LYS A 4 25.38 -29.12 28.80
C LYS A 4 25.95 -30.41 28.19
N SER A 5 25.57 -31.57 28.70
CA SER A 5 26.00 -32.87 28.14
C SER A 5 25.19 -33.32 26.93
N LEU A 6 23.98 -32.78 26.77
CA LEU A 6 23.13 -33.05 25.59
C LEU A 6 23.60 -32.26 24.36
N LEU A 7 24.08 -31.00 24.55
CA LEU A 7 24.61 -30.16 23.50
C LEU A 7 25.99 -30.62 22.99
N LEU A 8 26.83 -31.19 23.81
CA LEU A 8 28.11 -31.76 23.41
C LEU A 8 27.97 -33.11 22.68
N GLY A 9 26.92 -33.88 22.97
CA GLY A 9 26.63 -35.15 22.28
C GLY A 9 26.12 -34.94 20.85
N SER A 10 25.35 -33.89 20.59
CA SER A 10 24.84 -33.58 19.25
C SER A 10 25.90 -32.99 18.33
N ALA A 11 26.89 -32.26 18.84
CA ALA A 11 28.00 -31.72 18.04
C ALA A 11 28.98 -32.82 17.58
N ALA A 12 29.19 -33.88 18.41
CA ALA A 12 30.05 -35.00 18.05
C ALA A 12 29.44 -35.93 16.99
N ALA A 13 28.09 -36.02 16.92
CA ALA A 13 27.40 -36.84 15.92
C ALA A 13 27.45 -36.21 14.49
N LEU A 14 27.60 -34.92 14.38
CA LEU A 14 27.70 -34.23 13.08
C LEU A 14 29.10 -34.31 12.44
N ILE A 15 30.14 -34.63 13.22
CA ILE A 15 31.52 -34.76 12.73
C ILE A 15 31.82 -36.19 12.21
N ALA A 16 31.04 -37.18 12.61
CA ALA A 16 31.26 -38.58 12.25
C ALA A 16 30.75 -39.00 10.88
N VAL A 17 30.04 -38.12 10.13
CA VAL A 17 29.42 -38.45 8.81
C VAL A 17 30.29 -38.01 7.61
N SER A 18 31.46 -37.40 7.81
CA SER A 18 32.31 -36.89 6.72
C SER A 18 33.33 -37.89 6.15
N GLY A 19 33.14 -39.21 6.32
CA GLY A 19 34.12 -40.22 5.93
C GLY A 19 33.71 -41.27 4.89
N ALA A 20 32.58 -41.11 4.18
CA ALA A 20 32.22 -42.02 3.09
C ALA A 20 32.87 -41.55 1.77
N ARG A 21 33.94 -42.20 1.35
CA ARG A 21 34.50 -42.04 0.01
C ARG A 21 33.52 -42.66 -0.97
N ALA A 22 32.99 -41.83 -1.89
CA ALA A 22 32.22 -42.30 -3.02
C ALA A 22 33.12 -43.11 -3.98
N ALA A 23 32.64 -44.27 -4.41
CA ALA A 23 33.22 -45.06 -5.47
C ALA A 23 33.17 -44.28 -6.80
N ASP A 24 34.22 -44.46 -7.58
CA ASP A 24 34.42 -43.86 -8.91
C ASP A 24 33.20 -44.14 -9.78
N ALA A 25 32.37 -43.13 -10.03
CA ALA A 25 31.24 -43.24 -10.96
C ALA A 25 31.74 -42.95 -12.35
N VAL A 26 31.52 -43.90 -13.25
CA VAL A 26 31.67 -43.73 -14.70
C VAL A 26 31.04 -42.41 -15.11
N VAL A 27 31.85 -41.49 -15.65
CA VAL A 27 31.35 -40.22 -16.20
C VAL A 27 30.52 -40.54 -17.43
N VAL A 28 29.23 -40.71 -17.24
CA VAL A 28 28.28 -40.57 -18.34
C VAL A 28 28.36 -39.10 -18.72
N ALA A 29 28.67 -38.82 -19.99
CA ALA A 29 28.64 -37.43 -20.50
C ALA A 29 27.28 -36.82 -20.07
N GLU A 30 27.32 -35.84 -19.16
CA GLU A 30 26.10 -35.10 -18.83
C GLU A 30 25.56 -34.54 -20.15
N PRO A 31 24.28 -34.79 -20.45
CA PRO A 31 23.63 -34.06 -21.52
C PRO A 31 23.81 -32.58 -21.23
N GLU A 32 24.29 -31.80 -22.19
CA GLU A 32 24.32 -30.34 -22.06
C GLU A 32 22.97 -29.92 -21.49
N PRO A 33 22.93 -29.12 -20.38
CA PRO A 33 21.66 -28.71 -19.82
C PRO A 33 20.90 -27.98 -20.92
N ALA A 34 19.84 -28.59 -21.39
CA ALA A 34 18.92 -27.91 -22.29
C ALA A 34 18.51 -26.62 -21.57
N GLU A 35 18.76 -25.45 -22.16
CA GLU A 35 18.26 -24.18 -21.65
C GLU A 35 16.73 -24.26 -21.69
N TYR A 36 16.14 -24.78 -20.61
CA TYR A 36 14.68 -24.91 -20.50
C TYR A 36 13.97 -23.56 -20.42
N VAL A 37 14.71 -22.47 -20.14
CA VAL A 37 14.20 -21.13 -19.99
C VAL A 37 15.09 -20.15 -20.75
N LYS A 38 14.58 -19.58 -21.84
CA LYS A 38 15.25 -18.52 -22.60
C LYS A 38 15.04 -17.18 -21.87
N ILE A 39 16.13 -16.47 -21.57
CA ILE A 39 16.10 -15.13 -20.96
C ILE A 39 15.44 -14.14 -21.93
N CYS A 40 14.62 -13.21 -21.37
CA CYS A 40 13.98 -12.14 -22.09
C CYS A 40 14.33 -10.78 -21.43
N ASP A 41 15.35 -10.10 -21.94
CA ASP A 41 15.83 -8.84 -21.35
C ASP A 41 15.12 -7.58 -21.86
N VAL A 42 14.21 -7.72 -22.84
CA VAL A 42 13.53 -6.58 -23.49
C VAL A 42 12.73 -5.73 -22.52
N TYR A 43 12.18 -6.34 -21.45
CA TYR A 43 11.35 -5.67 -20.43
C TYR A 43 12.09 -5.46 -19.10
N GLY A 44 13.40 -5.69 -19.06
CA GLY A 44 14.24 -5.59 -17.88
C GLY A 44 14.68 -6.93 -17.31
N SER A 45 15.39 -6.92 -16.21
CA SER A 45 15.94 -8.10 -15.59
C SER A 45 14.86 -9.01 -14.97
N GLY A 46 15.10 -10.33 -15.02
CA GLY A 46 14.24 -11.34 -14.40
C GLY A 46 13.07 -11.82 -15.25
N TYR A 47 12.96 -11.35 -16.50
CA TYR A 47 12.01 -11.90 -17.46
C TYR A 47 12.57 -13.10 -18.18
N PHE A 48 11.71 -14.06 -18.51
CA PHE A 48 12.00 -15.24 -19.33
C PHE A 48 10.85 -15.51 -20.30
N TYR A 49 11.16 -16.11 -21.45
CA TYR A 49 10.12 -16.49 -22.41
C TYR A 49 9.30 -17.66 -21.88
N ILE A 50 7.98 -17.57 -21.98
CA ILE A 50 7.10 -18.72 -21.77
C ILE A 50 7.37 -19.72 -22.90
N PRO A 51 7.75 -20.98 -22.61
CA PRO A 51 8.09 -21.96 -23.63
C PRO A 51 7.04 -22.08 -24.75
N GLY A 52 7.48 -21.99 -26.01
CA GLY A 52 6.60 -22.07 -27.18
C GLY A 52 5.80 -20.80 -27.49
N THR A 53 6.10 -19.69 -26.83
CA THR A 53 5.46 -18.39 -27.08
C THR A 53 6.50 -17.26 -27.23
N GLU A 54 6.04 -16.10 -27.71
CA GLU A 54 6.83 -14.85 -27.73
C GLU A 54 6.57 -13.98 -26.51
N THR A 55 5.82 -14.48 -25.54
CA THR A 55 5.47 -13.76 -24.31
C THR A 55 6.58 -13.92 -23.28
N CYS A 56 7.08 -12.78 -22.79
CA CYS A 56 7.99 -12.72 -21.66
C CYS A 56 7.21 -12.67 -20.37
N LEU A 57 7.60 -13.48 -19.38
CA LEU A 57 6.99 -13.54 -18.05
C LEU A 57 8.06 -13.25 -16.99
N ARG A 58 7.69 -12.44 -16.02
CA ARG A 58 8.42 -12.27 -14.77
C ARG A 58 7.51 -12.61 -13.60
N ILE A 59 8.04 -13.38 -12.65
CA ILE A 59 7.40 -13.68 -11.37
C ILE A 59 8.26 -13.05 -10.28
N GLY A 60 7.62 -12.43 -9.32
CA GLY A 60 8.28 -11.80 -8.18
C GLY A 60 7.30 -11.54 -7.05
N GLY A 61 7.73 -10.78 -6.07
CA GLY A 61 6.90 -10.45 -4.94
C GLY A 61 7.71 -10.15 -3.71
N TYR A 62 7.07 -10.32 -2.55
CA TYR A 62 7.75 -10.20 -1.27
C TYR A 62 7.06 -10.98 -0.17
N VAL A 63 7.85 -11.37 0.83
CA VAL A 63 7.37 -11.79 2.15
C VAL A 63 7.66 -10.65 3.11
N ARG A 64 6.67 -10.27 3.92
CA ARG A 64 6.76 -9.17 4.87
C ARG A 64 6.18 -9.56 6.21
N TYR A 65 6.83 -9.12 7.28
CA TYR A 65 6.29 -9.19 8.62
C TYR A 65 6.35 -7.81 9.27
N ASP A 66 5.21 -7.36 9.74
CA ASP A 66 5.03 -6.11 10.47
C ASP A 66 4.71 -6.43 11.92
N ILE A 67 5.38 -5.74 12.86
CA ILE A 67 5.04 -5.73 14.28
C ILE A 67 5.09 -4.28 14.78
N GLY A 68 4.06 -3.88 15.50
CA GLY A 68 3.94 -2.52 16.01
C GLY A 68 3.38 -2.45 17.42
N ALA A 69 3.58 -1.33 18.06
CA ALA A 69 3.07 -1.01 19.38
C ALA A 69 2.44 0.39 19.38
N GLY A 70 1.44 0.60 20.21
CA GLY A 70 0.63 1.80 20.22
C GLY A 70 -0.34 1.86 19.03
N ASP A 71 -0.80 3.04 18.68
CA ASP A 71 -1.83 3.29 17.65
C ASP A 71 -1.18 3.42 16.28
N VAL A 72 -0.68 2.31 15.72
CA VAL A 72 0.06 2.29 14.45
C VAL A 72 -0.84 2.70 13.29
N GLY A 73 -0.53 3.83 12.65
CA GLY A 73 -1.16 4.29 11.42
C GLY A 73 -2.52 4.98 11.58
N SER A 74 -3.12 4.93 12.78
CA SER A 74 -4.40 5.57 13.06
C SER A 74 -4.61 5.68 14.57
N PHE A 75 -5.87 5.74 15.03
CA PHE A 75 -6.25 5.66 16.44
C PHE A 75 -6.51 4.22 16.91
N ASP A 76 -6.44 3.26 16.02
CA ASP A 76 -6.82 1.87 16.26
C ASP A 76 -5.60 1.02 16.59
N GLY A 77 -5.11 1.11 17.80
CA GLY A 77 -4.16 0.14 18.34
C GLY A 77 -4.73 -1.28 18.34
N ALA A 78 -3.87 -2.30 18.30
CA ALA A 78 -4.32 -3.67 18.45
C ALA A 78 -4.64 -3.95 19.92
N ARG A 79 -5.84 -4.46 20.20
CA ARG A 79 -6.36 -4.72 21.55
C ARG A 79 -6.66 -6.19 21.78
N SER A 80 -6.70 -6.60 23.03
CA SER A 80 -7.03 -7.95 23.48
C SER A 80 -7.65 -7.93 24.87
N PHE A 81 -8.21 -9.06 25.30
CA PHE A 81 -8.61 -9.27 26.69
C PHE A 81 -7.50 -9.92 27.50
N ASP A 82 -7.37 -9.54 28.75
CA ASP A 82 -6.73 -10.40 29.73
C ASP A 82 -7.60 -11.63 29.95
N HIS A 83 -7.07 -12.82 29.63
CA HIS A 83 -7.81 -14.08 29.78
C HIS A 83 -8.08 -14.46 31.24
N LYS A 84 -7.50 -13.76 32.20
CA LYS A 84 -7.61 -14.04 33.61
C LYS A 84 -8.74 -13.27 34.29
N ASP A 85 -8.93 -12.02 33.95
CA ASP A 85 -9.90 -11.15 34.58
C ASP A 85 -10.87 -10.47 33.61
N GLY A 86 -10.60 -10.56 32.30
CA GLY A 86 -11.46 -10.02 31.24
C GLY A 86 -11.21 -8.55 30.92
N ASP A 87 -10.24 -7.91 31.56
CA ASP A 87 -9.93 -6.52 31.31
C ASP A 87 -9.36 -6.31 29.89
N GLU A 88 -9.75 -5.19 29.26
CA GLU A 88 -9.21 -4.78 27.99
C GLU A 88 -7.76 -4.30 28.15
N GLN A 89 -6.88 -4.70 27.22
CA GLN A 89 -5.49 -4.27 27.20
C GLN A 89 -4.94 -4.13 25.79
N ASP A 90 -4.00 -3.21 25.63
CA ASP A 90 -3.26 -3.05 24.38
C ASP A 90 -2.38 -4.27 24.11
N THR A 91 -2.24 -4.61 22.83
CA THR A 91 -1.33 -5.66 22.36
C THR A 91 -0.60 -5.20 21.10
N PHE A 92 0.38 -6.01 20.68
CA PHE A 92 1.11 -5.69 19.45
C PHE A 92 0.24 -5.84 18.21
N TYR A 93 0.27 -4.85 17.32
CA TYR A 93 -0.12 -5.01 15.93
C TYR A 93 0.81 -6.03 15.26
N LYS A 94 0.25 -6.96 14.50
CA LYS A 94 1.02 -8.00 13.79
C LYS A 94 0.38 -8.27 12.43
N ASN A 95 1.21 -8.36 11.39
CA ASN A 95 0.76 -8.81 10.08
C ASN A 95 1.88 -9.48 9.30
N ALA A 96 1.75 -10.78 9.02
CA ALA A 96 2.56 -11.48 8.04
C ALA A 96 1.86 -11.39 6.68
N ARG A 97 2.59 -10.99 5.62
CA ARG A 97 2.07 -10.88 4.26
C ARG A 97 2.98 -11.58 3.27
N PHE A 98 2.36 -12.37 2.41
CA PHE A 98 2.95 -12.83 1.16
C PHE A 98 2.27 -12.10 0.00
N THR A 99 3.06 -11.52 -0.89
CA THR A 99 2.57 -10.87 -2.11
C THR A 99 3.18 -11.55 -3.31
N LEU A 100 2.31 -12.02 -4.21
CA LEU A 100 2.70 -12.58 -5.50
C LEU A 100 2.43 -11.54 -6.59
N LYS A 101 3.44 -11.31 -7.43
CA LYS A 101 3.39 -10.39 -8.56
C LYS A 101 3.76 -11.13 -9.85
N THR A 102 3.02 -10.88 -10.92
CA THR A 102 3.38 -11.36 -12.25
C THR A 102 3.35 -10.21 -13.25
N TRP A 103 4.29 -10.21 -14.16
CA TRP A 103 4.34 -9.27 -15.28
C TRP A 103 4.50 -10.06 -16.57
N THR A 104 3.77 -9.68 -17.60
CA THR A 104 4.02 -10.18 -18.94
C THR A 104 4.32 -9.02 -19.88
N GLY A 105 5.07 -9.31 -20.96
CA GLY A 105 5.36 -8.37 -22.03
C GLY A 105 5.49 -9.09 -23.35
N GLN A 106 4.94 -8.48 -24.41
CA GLN A 106 5.04 -8.95 -25.77
C GLN A 106 4.97 -7.77 -26.72
N GLU A 107 5.88 -7.72 -27.71
CA GLU A 107 5.78 -6.71 -28.76
C GLU A 107 4.71 -7.11 -29.78
N THR A 108 3.91 -6.12 -30.20
CA THR A 108 2.88 -6.29 -31.24
C THR A 108 2.94 -5.16 -32.24
N GLU A 109 2.25 -5.30 -33.36
CA GLU A 109 2.14 -4.24 -34.39
C GLU A 109 1.50 -2.93 -33.86
N LEU A 110 0.71 -3.04 -32.76
CA LEU A 110 0.02 -1.91 -32.13
C LEU A 110 0.77 -1.36 -30.90
N GLY A 111 2.00 -1.84 -30.65
CA GLY A 111 2.82 -1.49 -29.52
C GLY A 111 2.98 -2.64 -28.52
N THR A 112 3.61 -2.36 -27.39
CA THR A 112 3.88 -3.36 -26.36
C THR A 112 2.60 -3.74 -25.64
N LEU A 113 2.25 -5.04 -25.67
CA LEU A 113 1.18 -5.63 -24.86
C LEU A 113 1.77 -6.08 -23.51
N LYS A 114 1.22 -5.57 -22.41
CA LYS A 114 1.66 -5.88 -21.04
C LYS A 114 0.49 -6.32 -20.19
N THR A 115 0.76 -7.19 -19.21
CA THR A 115 -0.14 -7.43 -18.09
C THR A 115 0.61 -7.30 -16.78
N TYR A 116 -0.12 -6.96 -15.73
CA TYR A 116 0.38 -7.01 -14.36
C TYR A 116 -0.70 -7.53 -13.43
N THR A 117 -0.32 -8.43 -12.55
CA THR A 117 -1.18 -8.89 -11.46
C THR A 117 -0.45 -8.81 -10.12
N GLU A 118 -1.19 -8.48 -9.07
CA GLU A 118 -0.72 -8.53 -7.69
C GLU A 118 -1.81 -9.09 -6.79
N THR A 119 -1.47 -10.16 -6.07
CA THR A 119 -2.33 -10.75 -5.04
C THR A 119 -1.62 -10.75 -3.70
N ARG A 120 -2.38 -10.49 -2.63
CA ARG A 120 -1.87 -10.42 -1.26
C ARG A 120 -2.58 -11.43 -0.37
N PHE A 121 -1.78 -12.15 0.41
CA PHE A 121 -2.21 -13.10 1.45
C PHE A 121 -1.73 -12.56 2.79
N ASN A 122 -2.61 -12.44 3.77
CA ASN A 122 -2.28 -11.84 5.06
C ASN A 122 -2.70 -12.76 6.20
N PHE A 123 -1.85 -12.83 7.25
CA PHE A 123 -2.16 -13.40 8.55
C PHE A 123 -1.76 -12.38 9.62
N GLY A 124 -2.70 -11.92 10.41
CA GLY A 124 -2.43 -10.89 11.41
C GLY A 124 -3.68 -10.45 12.13
N ASN A 125 -3.62 -9.33 12.84
CA ASN A 125 -4.77 -8.78 13.54
C ASN A 125 -5.92 -8.56 12.57
N ARG A 126 -7.09 -9.06 12.91
CA ARG A 126 -8.35 -8.90 12.16
C ARG A 126 -9.09 -7.71 12.77
N ASN A 127 -9.96 -7.07 11.99
CA ASN A 127 -10.87 -6.07 12.52
C ASN A 127 -11.74 -6.69 13.61
N GLY A 128 -12.03 -5.92 14.65
CA GLY A 128 -12.62 -6.39 15.87
C GLY A 128 -13.80 -7.34 15.67
N TYR A 129 -13.81 -8.40 16.45
CA TYR A 129 -15.01 -9.16 16.69
C TYR A 129 -15.68 -8.56 17.92
N PRO A 130 -16.95 -8.18 17.86
CA PRO A 130 -17.69 -7.90 19.08
C PRO A 130 -17.55 -9.11 20.01
N SER A 131 -17.31 -8.88 21.29
CA SER A 131 -17.39 -9.95 22.26
C SER A 131 -18.82 -10.49 22.26
N ALA A 132 -18.93 -11.79 22.48
CA ALA A 132 -20.18 -12.54 22.39
C ALA A 132 -21.34 -11.78 23.02
N ASP A 133 -22.37 -11.60 22.23
CA ASP A 133 -23.69 -11.07 22.51
C ASP A 133 -24.14 -11.16 23.97
N ASP A 134 -24.11 -10.06 24.66
CA ASP A 134 -25.12 -9.75 25.65
C ASP A 134 -26.11 -8.76 25.02
N PRO A 135 -27.28 -9.20 24.57
CA PRO A 135 -28.26 -8.32 23.95
C PRO A 135 -28.90 -7.32 24.93
N THR A 136 -28.43 -7.27 26.18
CA THR A 136 -28.99 -6.43 27.25
C THR A 136 -28.06 -5.33 27.71
N THR A 137 -26.83 -5.28 27.27
CA THR A 137 -25.89 -4.20 27.58
C THR A 137 -25.80 -3.25 26.40
N GLU A 138 -26.16 -1.99 26.62
CA GLU A 138 -25.83 -0.92 25.67
C GLU A 138 -24.31 -0.90 25.51
N ALA A 139 -23.90 -1.24 24.33
CA ALA A 139 -22.64 -1.19 23.65
C ALA A 139 -21.51 -0.36 24.31
N ASP A 140 -20.79 -0.92 25.25
CA ASP A 140 -19.34 -0.79 25.24
C ASP A 140 -18.84 -1.94 24.35
N GLU A 141 -18.85 -1.75 23.04
CA GLU A 141 -18.38 -2.73 22.08
C GLU A 141 -16.87 -2.91 22.26
N PHE A 142 -16.52 -3.91 23.04
CA PHE A 142 -15.15 -4.34 23.16
C PHE A 142 -14.69 -4.99 21.87
N ASN A 143 -13.79 -4.31 21.19
CA ASN A 143 -13.18 -4.78 19.93
C ASN A 143 -11.82 -5.45 20.18
N SER A 144 -11.79 -6.77 20.30
CA SER A 144 -10.52 -7.49 20.24
C SER A 144 -10.05 -7.67 18.81
N ASN A 145 -8.74 -7.62 18.58
CA ASN A 145 -8.12 -7.82 17.26
C ASN A 145 -7.36 -9.17 17.21
N PRO A 146 -8.08 -10.33 17.20
CA PRO A 146 -7.43 -11.62 17.18
C PRO A 146 -6.64 -11.84 15.90
N ALA A 147 -5.49 -12.53 16.00
CA ALA A 147 -4.71 -12.90 14.83
C ALA A 147 -5.41 -14.02 14.04
N GLY A 148 -5.40 -13.93 12.73
CA GLY A 148 -5.96 -14.95 11.84
C GLY A 148 -5.68 -14.67 10.37
N ASN A 149 -6.09 -15.62 9.51
CA ASN A 149 -6.07 -15.41 8.08
C ASN A 149 -7.06 -14.30 7.71
N LYS A 150 -6.62 -13.37 6.86
CA LYS A 150 -7.46 -12.37 6.23
C LYS A 150 -7.85 -12.85 4.83
N ASN A 151 -8.87 -12.24 4.23
CA ASN A 151 -9.24 -12.54 2.86
C ASN A 151 -8.09 -12.25 1.90
N VAL A 152 -7.99 -13.05 0.84
CA VAL A 152 -7.07 -12.77 -0.26
C VAL A 152 -7.55 -11.53 -0.99
N SER A 153 -6.64 -10.59 -1.25
CA SER A 153 -6.96 -9.38 -2.01
C SER A 153 -6.29 -9.41 -3.38
N LEU A 154 -7.06 -9.01 -4.41
CA LEU A 154 -6.56 -8.71 -5.74
C LEU A 154 -6.26 -7.22 -5.80
N ASN A 155 -4.98 -6.85 -5.73
CA ASN A 155 -4.57 -5.44 -5.71
C ASN A 155 -4.44 -4.85 -7.11
N PHE A 156 -3.91 -5.65 -8.06
CA PHE A 156 -3.77 -5.25 -9.46
C PHE A 156 -4.12 -6.42 -10.37
N ALA A 157 -4.82 -6.14 -11.46
CA ALA A 157 -5.10 -7.06 -12.55
C ALA A 157 -5.46 -6.25 -13.80
N TRP A 158 -4.46 -5.82 -14.56
CA TRP A 158 -4.69 -4.99 -15.74
C TRP A 158 -3.95 -5.49 -16.98
N ILE A 159 -4.47 -5.09 -18.13
CA ILE A 159 -3.89 -5.27 -19.45
C ILE A 159 -3.56 -3.88 -20.00
N GLN A 160 -2.40 -3.73 -20.61
CA GLN A 160 -1.99 -2.49 -21.28
C GLN A 160 -1.49 -2.77 -22.67
N LEU A 161 -2.00 -2.03 -23.66
CA LEU A 161 -1.52 -2.01 -25.05
C LEU A 161 -1.11 -0.60 -25.43
N GLY A 162 0.18 -0.38 -25.62
CA GLY A 162 0.72 0.97 -25.79
C GLY A 162 0.36 1.87 -24.60
N GLY A 163 -0.35 2.96 -24.87
CA GLY A 163 -0.83 3.89 -23.83
C GLY A 163 -2.14 3.48 -23.16
N LEU A 164 -2.94 2.61 -23.77
CA LEU A 164 -4.23 2.17 -23.24
C LEU A 164 -4.05 1.09 -22.16
N ARG A 165 -4.59 1.33 -20.95
CA ARG A 165 -4.66 0.35 -19.86
C ARG A 165 -6.10 0.14 -19.42
N VAL A 166 -6.47 -1.11 -19.20
CA VAL A 166 -7.80 -1.51 -18.70
C VAL A 166 -7.68 -2.56 -17.61
N GLY A 167 -8.55 -2.50 -16.62
CA GLY A 167 -8.67 -3.50 -15.55
C GLY A 167 -8.59 -2.90 -14.16
N LYS A 168 -8.31 -3.75 -13.15
CA LYS A 168 -8.14 -3.34 -11.76
C LYS A 168 -6.76 -2.72 -11.55
N ASP A 169 -6.75 -1.48 -11.11
CA ASP A 169 -5.53 -0.70 -10.79
C ASP A 169 -5.80 0.16 -9.55
N GLU A 170 -4.90 1.01 -9.21
CA GLU A 170 -5.14 2.14 -8.32
C GLU A 170 -5.42 3.39 -9.16
N SER A 171 -6.22 4.30 -8.61
CA SER A 171 -6.65 5.52 -9.31
C SER A 171 -5.50 6.32 -9.90
N ALA A 172 -5.67 6.83 -11.10
CA ALA A 172 -4.73 7.78 -11.71
C ALA A 172 -4.58 9.07 -10.89
N PHE A 173 -5.56 9.41 -10.05
CA PHE A 173 -5.50 10.54 -9.14
C PHE A 173 -4.38 10.40 -8.10
N ASP A 174 -3.97 9.15 -7.78
CA ASP A 174 -2.89 8.84 -6.85
C ASP A 174 -1.63 8.34 -7.56
N THR A 175 -1.78 7.41 -8.50
CA THR A 175 -0.64 6.78 -9.17
C THR A 175 0.11 7.73 -10.11
N PHE A 176 -0.60 8.63 -10.82
CA PHE A 176 0.03 9.55 -11.76
C PHE A 176 0.75 10.71 -11.06
N ILE A 177 0.20 11.22 -9.95
CA ILE A 177 0.85 12.26 -9.15
C ILE A 177 1.92 11.70 -8.23
N GLY A 178 1.79 10.46 -7.80
CA GLY A 178 2.67 9.76 -6.87
C GLY A 178 2.18 9.81 -5.43
N TYR A 179 2.51 8.75 -4.69
CA TYR A 179 2.17 8.60 -3.27
C TYR A 179 2.89 9.62 -2.39
N ALA A 180 2.35 9.87 -1.21
CA ALA A 180 2.82 10.91 -0.30
C ALA A 180 4.08 10.50 0.49
N GLY A 181 5.12 10.00 -0.17
CA GLY A 181 6.44 9.77 0.40
C GLY A 181 6.82 8.31 0.60
N ASN A 182 7.95 8.09 1.28
CA ASN A 182 8.54 6.77 1.55
C ASN A 182 8.36 6.33 3.01
N VAL A 183 7.42 6.92 3.73
CA VAL A 183 7.01 6.45 5.06
C VAL A 183 6.03 5.29 4.91
N LEU A 184 5.92 4.44 5.94
CA LEU A 184 5.03 3.27 5.91
C LEU A 184 3.57 3.68 6.11
N GLN A 185 3.35 4.72 6.91
CA GLN A 185 2.04 5.29 7.24
C GLN A 185 1.88 6.66 6.55
N ASP A 186 1.85 6.62 5.21
CA ASP A 186 1.78 7.84 4.38
C ASP A 186 0.36 8.43 4.27
N THR A 187 -0.66 7.70 4.74
CA THR A 187 -2.07 8.08 4.70
C THR A 187 -2.64 8.56 6.03
N LEU A 188 -1.80 9.00 6.99
CA LEU A 188 -2.27 9.58 8.27
C LEU A 188 -3.27 10.72 8.06
N VAL A 189 -3.00 11.61 7.09
CA VAL A 189 -4.03 12.42 6.45
C VAL A 189 -4.19 11.85 5.04
N PRO A 190 -5.34 11.24 4.72
CA PRO A 190 -5.53 10.57 3.46
C PRO A 190 -5.48 11.54 2.29
N TYR A 191 -4.96 11.11 1.13
CA TYR A 191 -4.80 11.94 -0.06
C TYR A 191 -5.59 11.44 -1.27
N GLY A 192 -6.38 10.38 -1.12
CA GLY A 192 -7.27 9.76 -2.09
C GLY A 192 -7.64 8.36 -1.64
N ASP A 193 -8.54 7.73 -2.36
CA ASP A 193 -8.81 6.29 -2.28
C ASP A 193 -8.20 5.60 -3.51
N PHE A 194 -7.77 4.36 -3.36
CA PHE A 194 -6.85 3.75 -4.32
C PHE A 194 -7.54 2.76 -5.26
N ASP A 195 -8.23 1.78 -4.70
CA ASP A 195 -8.72 0.61 -5.43
C ASP A 195 -9.82 0.96 -6.45
N THR A 196 -9.54 0.76 -7.77
CA THR A 196 -10.47 1.14 -8.83
C THR A 196 -10.37 0.24 -10.05
N ASN A 197 -11.45 0.13 -10.82
CA ASN A 197 -11.45 -0.31 -12.21
C ASN A 197 -11.13 0.88 -13.09
N VAL A 198 -10.26 0.73 -14.08
CA VAL A 198 -9.82 1.80 -14.95
C VAL A 198 -9.96 1.45 -16.42
N VAL A 199 -10.30 2.47 -17.22
CA VAL A 199 -10.03 2.55 -18.64
C VAL A 199 -9.26 3.83 -18.84
N GLN A 200 -7.93 3.74 -18.98
CA GLN A 200 -7.06 4.93 -18.98
C GLN A 200 -6.08 4.93 -20.13
N TYR A 201 -5.68 6.11 -20.54
CA TYR A 201 -4.71 6.32 -21.58
C TYR A 201 -3.57 7.21 -21.10
N TYR A 202 -2.35 6.69 -21.20
CA TYR A 202 -1.11 7.42 -20.91
C TYR A 202 -0.51 7.95 -22.20
N PHE A 203 -0.11 9.21 -22.15
CA PHE A 203 0.64 9.87 -23.22
C PHE A 203 2.01 10.30 -22.69
N ASP A 204 3.08 10.00 -23.41
CA ASP A 204 4.43 10.48 -23.14
C ASP A 204 4.98 11.10 -24.42
N ALA A 205 5.30 12.40 -24.36
CA ALA A 205 5.86 13.15 -25.48
C ALA A 205 7.37 12.94 -25.67
N GLY A 206 8.05 12.21 -24.77
CA GLY A 206 9.50 11.96 -24.85
C GLY A 206 10.40 13.13 -24.47
N ASN A 207 9.85 14.31 -24.16
CA ASN A 207 10.59 15.53 -23.78
C ASN A 207 10.39 15.92 -22.30
N GLY A 208 9.98 14.95 -21.47
CA GLY A 208 9.64 15.15 -20.07
C GLY A 208 8.19 15.51 -19.81
N PHE A 209 7.40 15.76 -20.85
CA PHE A 209 5.97 16.00 -20.75
C PHE A 209 5.19 14.69 -20.89
N SER A 210 4.31 14.40 -19.92
CA SER A 210 3.40 13.28 -19.96
C SER A 210 2.00 13.68 -19.46
N ALA A 211 1.00 12.90 -19.88
CA ALA A 211 -0.40 13.13 -19.56
C ALA A 211 -1.12 11.79 -19.29
N VAL A 212 -2.22 11.85 -18.57
CA VAL A 212 -3.14 10.74 -18.37
C VAL A 212 -4.58 11.23 -18.46
N VAL A 213 -5.45 10.39 -19.02
CA VAL A 213 -6.90 10.48 -18.89
C VAL A 213 -7.40 9.11 -18.46
N SER A 214 -8.24 9.07 -17.45
CA SER A 214 -8.77 7.83 -16.88
C SER A 214 -10.28 7.94 -16.66
N LEU A 215 -11.00 6.91 -17.05
CA LEU A 215 -12.38 6.67 -16.66
C LEU A 215 -12.34 5.61 -15.57
N GLU A 216 -12.96 5.87 -14.45
CA GLU A 216 -12.77 5.08 -13.23
C GLU A 216 -14.09 4.69 -12.57
N GLU A 217 -14.06 3.53 -11.91
CA GLU A 217 -15.06 3.10 -10.94
C GLU A 217 -14.30 2.63 -9.69
N GLY A 218 -14.38 3.39 -8.62
CA GLY A 218 -13.72 3.07 -7.36
C GLY A 218 -14.35 1.89 -6.63
N SER A 219 -13.71 1.47 -5.55
CA SER A 219 -14.20 0.40 -4.69
C SER A 219 -15.11 0.91 -3.57
N GLY A 220 -15.85 -0.02 -2.98
CA GLY A 220 -16.74 0.27 -1.85
C GLY A 220 -17.98 1.08 -2.24
N THR A 221 -18.76 1.47 -1.24
CA THR A 221 -20.03 2.19 -1.44
C THR A 221 -19.79 3.59 -2.01
N VAL A 222 -18.72 4.24 -1.61
CA VAL A 222 -18.38 5.61 -2.03
C VAL A 222 -17.83 5.65 -3.46
N GLY A 223 -16.97 4.68 -3.80
CA GLY A 223 -16.26 4.66 -5.09
C GLY A 223 -17.01 3.95 -6.22
N THR A 224 -17.95 3.05 -5.90
CA THR A 224 -18.76 2.38 -6.93
C THR A 224 -19.72 3.38 -7.56
N ILE A 225 -19.67 3.50 -8.89
CA ILE A 225 -20.55 4.42 -9.62
C ILE A 225 -22.02 4.05 -9.45
N ASP A 226 -22.87 5.03 -9.23
CA ASP A 226 -24.31 4.87 -9.01
C ASP A 226 -25.14 4.90 -10.32
N SER A 227 -24.47 5.17 -11.44
CA SER A 227 -25.07 5.27 -12.78
C SER A 227 -24.09 4.76 -13.84
N TYR A 228 -24.41 4.95 -15.14
CA TYR A 228 -23.47 4.66 -16.24
C TYR A 228 -22.45 5.78 -16.48
N VAL A 229 -22.39 6.80 -15.64
CA VAL A 229 -21.41 7.89 -15.75
C VAL A 229 -20.21 7.55 -14.88
N PRO A 230 -19.03 7.28 -15.48
CA PRO A 230 -17.84 6.98 -14.69
C PRO A 230 -17.28 8.23 -14.03
N HIS A 231 -16.48 8.04 -12.99
CA HIS A 231 -15.56 9.08 -12.54
C HIS A 231 -14.53 9.39 -13.64
N VAL A 232 -14.03 10.62 -13.67
CA VAL A 232 -13.06 11.05 -14.69
C VAL A 232 -11.84 11.65 -14.02
N VAL A 233 -10.65 11.17 -14.38
CA VAL A 233 -9.38 11.74 -13.91
C VAL A 233 -8.56 12.24 -15.10
N GLY A 234 -7.99 13.44 -14.99
CA GLY A 234 -7.03 14.01 -15.93
C GLY A 234 -5.76 14.44 -15.20
N GLY A 235 -4.59 14.20 -15.80
CA GLY A 235 -3.31 14.57 -15.21
C GLY A 235 -2.29 15.04 -16.25
N LEU A 236 -1.45 15.99 -15.82
CA LEU A 236 -0.31 16.51 -16.58
C LEU A 236 0.95 16.46 -15.70
N LYS A 237 2.07 16.08 -16.29
CA LYS A 237 3.36 16.01 -15.61
C LYS A 237 4.46 16.55 -16.50
N TYR A 238 5.35 17.31 -15.90
CA TYR A 238 6.57 17.79 -16.53
C TYR A 238 7.78 17.43 -15.67
N THR A 239 8.66 16.60 -16.22
CA THR A 239 9.85 16.07 -15.57
C THR A 239 11.11 16.63 -16.22
N GLN A 240 12.06 17.11 -15.42
CA GLN A 240 13.36 17.62 -15.83
C GLN A 240 14.47 17.13 -14.87
N GLY A 241 15.72 17.47 -15.16
CA GLY A 241 16.86 17.06 -14.33
C GLY A 241 16.84 17.59 -12.88
N TRP A 242 16.06 18.64 -12.58
CA TRP A 242 15.88 19.18 -11.23
C TRP A 242 14.76 18.49 -10.44
N GLY A 243 13.84 17.76 -11.11
CA GLY A 243 12.66 17.15 -10.49
C GLY A 243 11.45 17.12 -11.42
N ALA A 244 10.24 17.22 -10.85
CA ALA A 244 8.99 17.19 -11.61
C ALA A 244 7.93 18.09 -10.98
N ILE A 245 7.04 18.62 -11.84
CA ILE A 245 5.75 19.20 -11.44
C ILE A 245 4.66 18.31 -12.00
N THR A 246 3.72 17.90 -11.16
CA THR A 246 2.58 17.07 -11.56
C THR A 246 1.29 17.68 -11.04
N GLY A 247 0.26 17.74 -11.88
CA GLY A 247 -1.08 18.13 -11.50
C GLY A 247 -2.07 17.06 -11.93
N VAL A 248 -3.06 16.76 -11.08
CA VAL A 248 -4.19 15.88 -11.37
C VAL A 248 -5.49 16.55 -10.95
N VAL A 249 -6.55 16.27 -11.70
CA VAL A 249 -7.92 16.67 -11.37
C VAL A 249 -8.85 15.48 -11.58
N ALA A 250 -9.79 15.29 -10.68
CA ALA A 250 -10.79 14.24 -10.73
C ALA A 250 -12.19 14.84 -10.60
N TYR A 251 -13.14 14.28 -11.34
CA TYR A 251 -14.57 14.51 -11.18
C TYR A 251 -15.19 13.23 -10.59
N ASP A 252 -15.77 13.36 -9.42
CA ASP A 252 -16.55 12.32 -8.77
C ASP A 252 -17.99 12.37 -9.26
N SER A 253 -18.42 11.37 -10.01
CA SER A 253 -19.76 11.35 -10.61
C SER A 253 -20.87 11.06 -9.62
N ASN A 254 -20.57 10.40 -8.48
CA ASN A 254 -21.56 10.10 -7.46
C ASN A 254 -21.96 11.33 -6.66
N TYR A 255 -20.98 12.20 -6.37
CA TYR A 255 -21.18 13.44 -5.59
C TYR A 255 -21.26 14.69 -6.47
N GLU A 256 -21.02 14.56 -7.79
CA GLU A 256 -20.94 15.68 -8.75
C GLU A 256 -19.90 16.74 -8.35
N GLU A 257 -18.82 16.32 -7.70
CA GLU A 257 -17.80 17.18 -7.11
C GLU A 257 -16.43 17.03 -7.79
N VAL A 258 -15.57 18.01 -7.59
CA VAL A 258 -14.24 18.05 -8.20
C VAL A 258 -13.16 18.07 -7.12
N ALA A 259 -12.12 17.25 -7.31
CA ALA A 259 -10.90 17.27 -6.50
C ALA A 259 -9.68 17.45 -7.40
N GLY A 260 -8.65 18.12 -6.89
CA GLY A 260 -7.39 18.27 -7.60
C GLY A 260 -6.21 18.28 -6.67
N LYS A 261 -5.05 17.82 -7.18
CA LYS A 261 -3.78 17.85 -6.46
C LYS A 261 -2.68 18.39 -7.36
N VAL A 262 -1.73 19.13 -6.77
CA VAL A 262 -0.50 19.57 -7.43
C VAL A 262 0.67 19.14 -6.55
N ARG A 263 1.69 18.57 -7.17
CA ARG A 263 2.90 18.09 -6.53
C ARG A 263 4.15 18.63 -7.20
N LEU A 264 5.10 19.03 -6.39
CA LEU A 264 6.47 19.38 -6.78
C LEU A 264 7.41 18.37 -6.15
N ASP A 265 8.20 17.69 -6.98
CA ASP A 265 9.31 16.83 -6.58
C ASP A 265 10.62 17.51 -6.95
N ILE A 266 11.57 17.55 -6.01
CA ILE A 266 12.90 18.13 -6.22
C ILE A 266 13.99 17.23 -5.69
N THR A 267 15.13 17.21 -6.38
CA THR A 267 16.33 16.50 -5.97
C THR A 267 17.49 17.50 -5.83
N PRO A 268 17.54 18.26 -4.70
CA PRO A 268 18.51 19.34 -4.53
C PRO A 268 19.96 18.83 -4.44
N MET A 269 20.15 17.57 -4.06
CA MET A 269 21.43 16.88 -4.07
C MET A 269 21.23 15.37 -4.29
N GLN A 270 22.29 14.64 -4.68
CA GLN A 270 22.21 13.23 -5.06
C GLN A 270 21.60 12.30 -3.99
N ASN A 271 21.76 12.65 -2.72
CA ASN A 271 21.28 11.86 -1.59
C ASN A 271 20.05 12.44 -0.90
N LEU A 272 19.40 13.47 -1.46
CA LEU A 272 18.22 14.08 -0.89
C LEU A 272 17.15 14.28 -1.96
N SER A 273 16.01 13.65 -1.79
CA SER A 273 14.77 13.92 -2.55
C SER A 273 13.72 14.50 -1.63
N LEU A 274 13.02 15.51 -2.10
CA LEU A 274 11.96 16.19 -1.36
C LEU A 274 10.72 16.29 -2.23
N PHE A 275 9.55 16.29 -1.60
CA PHE A 275 8.30 16.62 -2.27
C PHE A 275 7.44 17.53 -1.41
N ILE A 276 6.58 18.28 -2.07
CA ILE A 276 5.43 18.97 -1.48
C ILE A 276 4.23 18.75 -2.40
N MET A 277 3.10 18.42 -1.82
CA MET A 277 1.82 18.21 -2.51
C MET A 277 0.73 18.99 -1.80
N GLY A 278 -0.12 19.67 -2.56
CA GLY A 278 -1.32 20.35 -2.08
C GLY A 278 -2.55 19.78 -2.77
N GLY A 279 -3.63 19.61 -2.05
CA GLY A 279 -4.92 19.15 -2.55
C GLY A 279 -6.02 20.16 -2.25
N TYR A 280 -7.00 20.24 -3.14
CA TYR A 280 -8.24 20.98 -2.98
C TYR A 280 -9.40 20.20 -3.58
N GLY A 281 -10.54 20.17 -2.90
CA GLY A 281 -11.77 19.56 -3.38
C GLY A 281 -12.97 20.40 -3.01
N THR A 282 -14.01 20.35 -3.83
CA THR A 282 -15.25 21.10 -3.64
C THR A 282 -16.21 20.40 -2.72
N ASP A 283 -16.06 19.07 -2.56
CA ASP A 283 -16.85 18.27 -1.66
C ASP A 283 -16.57 18.64 -0.19
N ASP A 284 -17.57 19.20 0.49
CA ASP A 284 -17.55 19.52 1.92
C ASP A 284 -18.52 18.63 2.74
N ASN A 285 -19.13 17.63 2.09
CA ASN A 285 -20.27 16.83 2.57
C ASN A 285 -19.92 15.75 3.60
N LEU A 286 -18.73 15.74 4.19
CA LEU A 286 -18.42 14.82 5.29
C LEU A 286 -19.41 14.88 6.46
N ASN A 287 -20.15 16.00 6.51
CA ASN A 287 -21.13 16.28 7.57
C ASN A 287 -22.56 15.99 7.15
N ASP A 288 -22.80 15.70 5.88
CA ASP A 288 -24.13 15.36 5.40
C ASP A 288 -24.44 13.92 5.76
N ASP A 289 -24.84 13.74 7.04
CA ASP A 289 -25.47 12.53 7.53
C ASP A 289 -26.86 12.38 6.87
N THR A 290 -26.87 12.43 5.54
CA THR A 290 -28.08 12.35 4.74
C THR A 290 -28.44 10.90 4.59
N THR A 291 -29.19 10.38 5.58
CA THR A 291 -29.84 9.09 5.43
C THR A 291 -31.00 9.22 4.44
N LEU A 292 -30.77 8.83 3.20
CA LEU A 292 -31.83 8.69 2.21
C LEU A 292 -32.62 7.41 2.50
N ILE A 293 -33.94 7.53 2.66
CA ILE A 293 -34.83 6.38 2.79
C ILE A 293 -35.50 6.12 1.44
N HIS A 294 -35.11 5.03 0.78
CA HIS A 294 -35.74 4.57 -0.44
C HIS A 294 -36.36 3.17 -0.25
N ASN A 295 -37.66 3.04 -0.48
CA ASN A 295 -38.42 1.79 -0.30
C ASN A 295 -38.21 1.14 1.10
N GLY A 296 -38.08 1.94 2.14
CA GLY A 296 -37.85 1.47 3.52
C GLY A 296 -36.43 1.05 3.85
N ASN A 297 -35.51 1.16 2.90
CA ASN A 297 -34.07 0.94 3.14
C ASN A 297 -33.36 2.29 3.40
N ALA A 298 -32.64 2.37 4.49
CA ALA A 298 -31.75 3.49 4.75
C ALA A 298 -30.53 3.38 3.85
N ILE A 299 -30.27 4.41 3.03
CA ILE A 299 -29.06 4.54 2.25
C ILE A 299 -28.28 5.70 2.88
N ASN A 300 -27.13 5.40 3.45
CA ASN A 300 -26.23 6.44 3.91
C ASN A 300 -25.54 7.05 2.69
N ALA A 301 -26.01 8.21 2.27
CA ALA A 301 -25.46 8.96 1.14
C ALA A 301 -24.50 10.05 1.60
N GLY A 302 -24.30 10.19 2.91
CA GLY A 302 -23.31 11.10 3.47
C GLY A 302 -21.90 10.56 3.34
N GLY A 303 -20.92 11.43 3.31
CA GLY A 303 -19.53 11.04 3.35
C GLY A 303 -18.65 11.77 2.35
N ARG A 304 -17.40 11.36 2.35
CA ARG A 304 -16.36 11.83 1.45
C ARG A 304 -16.54 11.22 0.07
N GLY A 305 -16.28 12.02 -0.96
CA GLY A 305 -16.11 11.50 -2.31
C GLY A 305 -14.88 10.57 -2.40
N PHE A 306 -14.82 9.79 -3.46
CA PHE A 306 -13.74 8.81 -3.68
C PHE A 306 -12.35 9.48 -3.74
N TYR A 307 -12.26 10.66 -4.32
CA TYR A 307 -10.99 11.36 -4.54
C TYR A 307 -10.56 12.27 -3.39
N LYS A 308 -11.50 12.97 -2.75
CA LYS A 308 -11.21 13.87 -1.64
C LYS A 308 -11.43 13.18 -0.30
N GLN A 309 -10.37 12.56 0.19
CA GLN A 309 -10.40 11.80 1.44
C GLN A 309 -9.91 12.59 2.67
N TRP A 310 -9.34 13.79 2.48
CA TRP A 310 -8.89 14.69 3.58
C TRP A 310 -10.04 15.50 4.17
N GLY A 311 -9.83 16.05 5.35
CA GLY A 311 -10.81 16.88 6.06
C GLY A 311 -10.88 18.31 5.52
N GLY A 312 -12.08 18.83 5.33
CA GLY A 312 -12.34 20.14 4.74
C GLY A 312 -12.04 20.18 3.24
N ASN A 313 -11.83 21.39 2.68
CA ASN A 313 -11.61 21.55 1.25
C ASN A 313 -10.14 21.36 0.85
N TRP A 314 -9.16 21.68 1.71
CA TRP A 314 -7.74 21.64 1.35
C TRP A 314 -6.90 20.79 2.31
N ALA A 315 -5.81 20.26 1.77
CA ALA A 315 -4.80 19.56 2.54
C ALA A 315 -3.41 19.73 1.92
N PHE A 316 -2.37 19.48 2.75
CA PHE A 316 -0.98 19.47 2.34
C PHE A 316 -0.25 18.23 2.85
N TRP A 317 0.67 17.73 2.02
CA TRP A 317 1.61 16.67 2.32
C TRP A 317 3.00 17.13 1.91
N GLY A 318 3.99 16.92 2.74
CA GLY A 318 5.37 17.25 2.42
C GLY A 318 6.30 16.28 3.10
N GLY A 319 7.39 15.95 2.45
CA GLY A 319 8.35 15.02 2.99
C GLY A 319 9.55 14.79 2.10
N GLY A 320 10.32 13.77 2.43
CA GLY A 320 11.47 13.44 1.63
C GLY A 320 12.24 12.24 2.15
N THR A 321 13.24 11.87 1.36
CA THR A 321 14.17 10.79 1.64
C THR A 321 15.59 11.33 1.67
N TYR A 322 16.33 11.06 2.74
CA TYR A 322 17.75 11.29 2.83
C TYR A 322 18.51 9.96 2.84
N THR A 323 19.27 9.69 1.78
CA THR A 323 20.12 8.51 1.68
C THR A 323 21.40 8.74 2.48
N ILE A 324 21.52 8.11 3.65
CA ILE A 324 22.65 8.25 4.56
C ILE A 324 23.89 7.54 3.97
N ASN A 325 23.68 6.33 3.43
CA ASN A 325 24.66 5.52 2.73
C ASN A 325 23.95 4.49 1.84
N GLU A 326 24.70 3.63 1.14
CA GLU A 326 24.17 2.63 0.19
C GLU A 326 23.12 1.66 0.79
N LYS A 327 23.10 1.52 2.11
CA LYS A 327 22.20 0.59 2.84
C LYS A 327 21.18 1.27 3.71
N THR A 328 21.31 2.59 3.95
CA THR A 328 20.51 3.26 4.98
C THR A 328 19.89 4.51 4.42
N SER A 329 18.57 4.63 4.57
CA SER A 329 17.82 5.85 4.27
C SER A 329 16.99 6.29 5.48
N PHE A 330 16.81 7.59 5.59
CA PHE A 330 15.88 8.24 6.49
C PHE A 330 14.75 8.85 5.67
N ASN A 331 13.51 8.57 6.06
CA ASN A 331 12.32 9.10 5.41
C ASN A 331 11.47 9.84 6.44
N ALA A 332 10.87 10.96 6.05
CA ALA A 332 9.96 11.70 6.89
C ALA A 332 8.85 12.33 6.05
N GLN A 333 7.65 12.42 6.64
CA GLN A 333 6.48 13.05 6.06
C GLN A 333 5.72 13.81 7.14
N VAL A 334 5.17 14.96 6.74
CA VAL A 334 4.18 15.73 7.50
C VAL A 334 2.98 15.95 6.59
N SER A 335 1.79 15.78 7.14
CA SER A 335 0.52 16.02 6.44
C SER A 335 -0.43 16.83 7.32
N TYR A 336 -1.25 17.67 6.70
CA TYR A 336 -2.16 18.55 7.41
C TYR A 336 -3.36 18.92 6.54
N ASP A 337 -4.56 18.99 7.11
CA ASP A 337 -5.77 19.38 6.43
C ASP A 337 -6.51 20.56 7.08
N GLU A 338 -7.55 21.06 6.44
CA GLU A 338 -8.35 22.20 6.89
C GLU A 338 -9.04 21.93 8.24
N TRP A 339 -9.35 20.69 8.55
CA TRP A 339 -9.91 20.31 9.85
C TRP A 339 -8.87 20.19 10.94
N LYS A 340 -7.63 20.62 10.64
CA LYS A 340 -6.50 20.63 11.55
C LYS A 340 -6.01 19.25 11.97
N ASN A 341 -6.32 18.22 11.18
CA ASN A 341 -5.69 16.93 11.36
C ASN A 341 -4.22 17.05 10.99
N LEU A 342 -3.33 16.59 11.86
CA LEU A 342 -1.89 16.64 11.68
C LEU A 342 -1.34 15.22 11.74
N GLY A 343 -0.76 14.75 10.65
CA GLY A 343 -0.04 13.48 10.56
C GLY A 343 1.47 13.71 10.43
N VAL A 344 2.26 12.98 11.20
CA VAL A 344 3.73 12.98 11.11
C VAL A 344 4.20 11.53 11.15
N ALA A 345 5.00 11.11 10.16
CA ALA A 345 5.66 9.81 10.16
C ALA A 345 7.13 9.96 9.81
N ALA A 346 7.98 9.17 10.46
CA ALA A 346 9.41 9.14 10.16
C ALA A 346 9.98 7.75 10.38
N ASN A 347 10.83 7.29 9.45
CA ASN A 347 11.46 5.98 9.53
C ASN A 347 12.94 5.98 9.15
N ILE A 348 13.60 4.92 9.57
CA ILE A 348 14.91 4.51 9.05
C ILE A 348 14.71 3.14 8.38
N ALA A 349 15.07 3.06 7.11
CA ALA A 349 15.12 1.81 6.35
C ALA A 349 16.59 1.36 6.19
N TYR A 350 16.85 0.09 6.51
CA TYR A 350 18.18 -0.51 6.44
C TYR A 350 18.16 -1.80 5.62
N ASP A 351 18.95 -1.83 4.54
CA ASP A 351 19.17 -3.00 3.72
C ASP A 351 20.23 -3.91 4.36
N VAL A 352 19.74 -4.93 5.06
CA VAL A 352 20.60 -5.94 5.73
C VAL A 352 21.47 -6.65 4.70
N VAL A 353 20.81 -7.15 3.65
CA VAL A 353 21.40 -7.72 2.45
C VAL A 353 20.52 -7.37 1.24
N PRO A 354 21.02 -7.49 -0.02
CA PRO A 354 20.20 -7.21 -1.20
C PRO A 354 18.84 -7.93 -1.15
N GLY A 355 17.76 -7.15 -1.26
CA GLY A 355 16.38 -7.60 -1.22
C GLY A 355 15.82 -7.92 0.17
N PHE A 356 16.58 -7.73 1.27
CA PHE A 356 16.05 -7.82 2.63
C PHE A 356 16.25 -6.51 3.38
N THR A 357 15.15 -5.80 3.62
CA THR A 357 15.11 -4.50 4.28
C THR A 357 14.40 -4.60 5.62
N VAL A 358 14.94 -3.93 6.63
CA VAL A 358 14.29 -3.68 7.92
C VAL A 358 14.01 -2.19 8.02
N THR A 359 12.75 -1.84 8.33
CA THR A 359 12.32 -0.46 8.49
C THR A 359 11.71 -0.27 9.88
N ALA A 360 12.22 0.72 10.62
CA ALA A 360 11.65 1.16 11.90
C ALA A 360 10.99 2.54 11.71
N GLU A 361 9.70 2.64 11.99
CA GLU A 361 8.90 3.86 11.84
C GLU A 361 8.23 4.25 13.15
N VAL A 362 8.11 5.55 13.36
CA VAL A 362 7.24 6.15 14.36
C VAL A 362 6.26 7.05 13.63
N ASP A 363 4.99 6.95 13.98
CA ASP A 363 3.91 7.79 13.49
C ASP A 363 3.19 8.51 14.63
N TYR A 364 2.66 9.68 14.31
CA TYR A 364 1.86 10.51 15.20
C TYR A 364 0.71 11.12 14.41
N LEU A 365 -0.47 11.03 14.96
CA LEU A 365 -1.67 11.66 14.40
C LEU A 365 -2.37 12.49 15.48
N ASN A 366 -2.84 13.68 15.10
CA ASN A 366 -3.70 14.53 15.94
C ASN A 366 -4.97 14.88 15.17
N ALA A 367 -6.13 14.50 15.69
CA ALA A 367 -7.44 14.88 15.18
C ALA A 367 -7.79 16.29 15.65
N GLY A 368 -7.66 17.27 14.77
CA GLY A 368 -7.77 18.68 15.15
C GLY A 368 -9.14 19.11 15.68
N LYS A 369 -10.22 18.52 15.17
CA LYS A 369 -11.60 18.76 15.60
C LYS A 369 -12.19 17.51 16.26
N PHE A 370 -11.46 16.92 17.17
CA PHE A 370 -11.78 15.65 17.82
C PHE A 370 -13.17 15.62 18.49
N ASP A 371 -13.55 16.69 19.20
CA ASP A 371 -14.82 16.74 19.93
C ASP A 371 -16.03 17.09 19.02
N ASP A 372 -15.82 17.27 17.75
CA ASP A 372 -16.86 17.60 16.76
C ASP A 372 -16.99 16.46 15.74
N ALA A 373 -17.87 15.52 16.03
CA ALA A 373 -18.11 14.34 15.18
C ALA A 373 -18.52 14.72 13.75
N ASN A 374 -19.13 15.91 13.55
CA ASN A 374 -19.49 16.42 12.24
C ASN A 374 -18.30 16.95 11.43
N PHE A 375 -17.15 17.15 12.06
CA PHE A 375 -15.97 17.74 11.44
C PHE A 375 -14.70 16.90 11.59
N SER A 376 -14.82 15.63 11.97
CA SER A 376 -13.68 14.73 12.07
C SER A 376 -13.77 13.58 11.06
N ASN A 377 -12.71 13.37 10.27
CA ASN A 377 -12.58 12.14 9.49
C ASN A 377 -12.12 10.95 10.34
N PHE A 378 -11.99 11.13 11.64
CA PHE A 378 -11.65 10.11 12.64
C PHE A 378 -12.76 10.02 13.68
N THR A 379 -14.01 9.84 13.22
CA THR A 379 -15.22 9.84 14.08
C THR A 379 -15.22 8.73 15.14
N ASP A 380 -14.55 7.61 14.85
CA ASP A 380 -14.43 6.48 15.77
C ASP A 380 -13.23 6.59 16.72
N ALA A 381 -12.47 7.69 16.66
CA ALA A 381 -11.34 7.91 17.55
C ALA A 381 -11.82 8.16 18.99
N ASP A 382 -11.31 7.42 19.95
CA ASP A 382 -11.58 7.55 21.39
C ASP A 382 -10.72 8.61 22.08
N LYS A 383 -9.74 9.18 21.36
CA LYS A 383 -8.77 10.16 21.87
C LYS A 383 -8.33 11.16 20.78
N LYS A 384 -7.86 12.32 21.19
CA LYS A 384 -7.47 13.40 20.28
C LYS A 384 -6.18 13.13 19.50
N SER A 385 -5.26 12.38 20.07
CA SER A 385 -3.96 12.11 19.45
C SER A 385 -3.53 10.67 19.66
N SER A 386 -2.84 10.15 18.69
CA SER A 386 -2.29 8.80 18.68
C SER A 386 -0.79 8.84 18.42
N ILE A 387 -0.09 7.84 18.91
CA ILE A 387 1.31 7.58 18.61
C ILE A 387 1.51 6.10 18.45
N GLY A 388 2.20 5.70 17.38
CA GLY A 388 2.53 4.33 17.07
C GLY A 388 4.00 4.14 16.70
N GLY A 389 4.48 2.93 16.87
CA GLY A 389 5.79 2.50 16.40
C GLY A 389 5.69 1.18 15.66
N LEU A 390 6.26 1.10 14.45
CA LEU A 390 6.19 -0.07 13.58
C LEU A 390 7.59 -0.54 13.19
N LEU A 391 7.83 -1.84 13.30
CA LEU A 391 9.01 -2.50 12.76
C LEU A 391 8.57 -3.44 11.63
N ARG A 392 9.10 -3.21 10.43
CA ARG A 392 8.85 -4.01 9.23
C ARG A 392 10.08 -4.79 8.81
N PHE A 393 9.90 -6.06 8.52
CA PHE A 393 10.88 -6.94 7.89
C PHE A 393 10.34 -7.33 6.52
N GLN A 394 11.06 -7.03 5.43
CA GLN A 394 10.61 -7.37 4.08
C GLN A 394 11.70 -8.00 3.25
N ARG A 395 11.42 -9.19 2.69
CA ARG A 395 12.25 -9.86 1.70
C ARG A 395 11.54 -9.80 0.34
N SER A 396 12.13 -9.07 -0.60
CA SER A 396 11.67 -8.99 -1.99
C SER A 396 12.48 -9.93 -2.90
N PHE A 397 11.85 -10.50 -3.92
CA PHE A 397 12.44 -11.42 -4.88
C PHE A 397 11.86 -11.23 -6.28
#